data_a0765bfc3c48484f17069b668337bbde
#
_entry.id   a0765bfc3c48484f17069b668337bbde
#
_cell.length_a   1.000
_cell.length_b   1.000
_cell.length_c   1.000
_cell.angle_alpha   90.00
_cell.angle_beta   90.00
_cell.angle_gamma   90.00
#
_symmetry.space_group_name_H-M   'P 1'
#
loop_
_entity.id
_entity.type
_entity.pdbx_description
1 polymer ?
#
loop_
_entity_poly.entity_id
_entity_poly.type
_entity_poly.pdbx_seq_one_letter_code
_entity_poly.pdbx_strand_id
1 'polypeptide(L)'
;RDVLGSRGLGDVYKRQMMESKNDRMHLEFNIPSRGIIGLNNAVLTASAGEAIMAHRFLEYQPWKGEIERRNNGSIIAMETGTAFAYALNNLQSRGRFFISPQEEVYAGQVVGEHSKEGDLVVNVTKSKKLTNMRASGSDDKVSLAPPTVFSLEDALEYIKADEYVEITPNYMRMRKVILDETERKRQGR
;
A
#
# COMPACT_ATOMS: atom_id res chain seq x y z
N ARG A 1 19.41 0.03 19.37
CA ARG A 1 19.33 0.11 17.89
C ARG A 1 17.93 0.52 17.57
N ASP A 2 17.77 1.72 17.04
CA ASP A 2 16.47 2.29 16.66
C ASP A 2 15.86 1.47 15.54
N VAL A 3 14.88 0.64 15.86
CA VAL A 3 14.21 -0.26 14.91
C VAL A 3 13.15 0.50 14.08
N LEU A 4 12.77 1.69 14.49
CA LEU A 4 11.95 2.60 13.71
C LEU A 4 12.84 3.73 13.20
N GLY A 5 13.50 3.47 12.07
CA GLY A 5 14.32 4.46 11.39
C GLY A 5 13.49 5.72 11.12
N SER A 6 13.95 6.81 11.71
CA SER A 6 13.42 8.16 11.56
C SER A 6 13.58 8.66 10.13
N ARG A 7 12.69 8.23 9.23
CA ARG A 7 12.49 8.90 7.94
C ARG A 7 11.05 9.37 7.87
N GLY A 8 10.85 10.66 8.08
CA GLY A 8 9.57 11.33 7.85
C GLY A 8 8.62 11.49 9.05
N LEU A 9 8.81 10.79 10.16
CA LEU A 9 7.92 10.86 11.33
C LEU A 9 8.50 11.69 12.52
N GLY A 10 9.69 12.26 12.37
CA GLY A 10 10.47 12.84 13.48
C GLY A 10 9.80 13.98 14.23
N ASP A 11 8.96 14.78 13.57
CA ASP A 11 8.36 15.96 14.18
C ASP A 11 6.90 15.76 14.67
N VAL A 12 6.25 14.68 14.25
CA VAL A 12 4.84 14.41 14.57
C VAL A 12 4.68 13.56 15.83
N TYR A 13 5.67 12.70 16.11
CA TYR A 13 5.68 11.83 17.28
C TYR A 13 6.80 12.22 18.23
N LYS A 14 6.45 12.54 19.46
CA LYS A 14 7.45 12.77 20.50
C LYS A 14 7.45 11.57 21.45
N ARG A 15 8.52 10.78 21.42
CA ARG A 15 8.75 9.71 22.40
C ARG A 15 8.97 10.36 23.77
N GLN A 16 8.16 10.00 24.75
CA GLN A 16 8.26 10.54 26.11
C GLN A 16 9.04 9.61 27.04
N MET A 17 8.83 8.31 26.95
CA MET A 17 9.41 7.37 27.87
C MET A 17 9.64 6.01 27.22
N MET A 18 10.68 5.32 27.66
CA MET A 18 10.99 3.96 27.29
C MET A 18 11.52 3.24 28.52
N GLU A 19 10.72 2.33 29.06
CA GLU A 19 11.08 1.51 30.20
C GLU A 19 11.04 0.04 29.81
N SER A 20 12.07 -0.70 30.19
CA SER A 20 12.09 -2.16 30.11
C SER A 20 11.70 -2.75 31.45
N LYS A 21 10.65 -3.55 31.48
CA LYS A 21 10.16 -4.21 32.68
C LYS A 21 9.77 -5.65 32.35
N ASN A 22 10.48 -6.63 32.94
CA ASN A 22 10.19 -8.06 32.82
C ASN A 22 9.97 -8.52 31.37
N ASP A 23 10.99 -8.47 30.50
CA ASP A 23 10.97 -8.86 29.09
C ASP A 23 9.99 -8.08 28.20
N ARG A 24 9.28 -7.10 28.75
CA ARG A 24 8.40 -6.20 27.98
C ARG A 24 8.97 -4.79 27.98
N MET A 25 8.79 -4.13 26.84
CA MET A 25 9.16 -2.74 26.69
C MET A 25 7.90 -1.88 26.74
N HIS A 26 7.88 -0.92 27.66
CA HIS A 26 6.84 0.09 27.71
C HIS A 26 7.29 1.32 26.94
N LEU A 27 6.47 1.71 25.94
CA LEU A 27 6.73 2.87 25.11
C LEU A 27 5.59 3.86 25.25
N GLU A 28 5.88 5.11 25.54
CA GLU A 28 4.89 6.19 25.60
C GLU A 28 5.20 7.27 24.55
N PHE A 29 4.17 7.64 23.78
CA PHE A 29 4.27 8.62 22.72
C PHE A 29 3.14 9.64 22.81
N ASN A 30 3.45 10.90 22.48
CA ASN A 30 2.45 11.90 22.17
C ASN A 30 2.23 11.94 20.66
N ILE A 31 1.00 11.70 20.26
CA ILE A 31 0.62 11.60 18.85
C ILE A 31 -0.68 12.37 18.61
N PRO A 32 -0.84 13.10 17.50
CA PRO A 32 -2.14 13.65 17.11
C PRO A 32 -3.17 12.52 16.90
N SER A 33 -4.42 12.73 17.31
CA SER A 33 -5.48 11.71 17.23
C SER A 33 -5.62 11.08 15.84
N ARG A 34 -5.42 11.86 14.77
CA ARG A 34 -5.42 11.37 13.39
C ARG A 34 -4.28 10.39 13.06
N GLY A 35 -3.17 10.42 13.82
CA GLY A 35 -2.04 9.50 13.66
C GLY A 35 -2.25 8.14 14.35
N ILE A 36 -3.31 8.00 15.15
CA ILE A 36 -3.69 6.73 15.77
C ILE A 36 -4.44 5.83 14.78
N ILE A 37 -5.06 6.45 13.76
CA ILE A 37 -5.80 5.72 12.73
C ILE A 37 -4.83 4.76 12.02
N GLY A 38 -5.15 3.46 11.97
CA GLY A 38 -4.31 2.41 11.38
C GLY A 38 -3.10 1.97 12.22
N LEU A 39 -2.68 2.76 13.20
CA LEU A 39 -1.50 2.46 14.01
C LEU A 39 -1.65 1.15 14.80
N ASN A 40 -2.84 0.84 15.30
CA ASN A 40 -3.09 -0.38 16.05
C ASN A 40 -2.79 -1.63 15.19
N ASN A 41 -3.29 -1.68 13.97
CA ASN A 41 -3.05 -2.78 13.04
C ASN A 41 -1.56 -2.89 12.66
N ALA A 42 -0.90 -1.76 12.43
CA ALA A 42 0.53 -1.72 12.13
C ALA A 42 1.37 -2.27 13.29
N VAL A 43 1.05 -1.86 14.53
CA VAL A 43 1.75 -2.31 15.75
C VAL A 43 1.51 -3.80 16.00
N LEU A 44 0.29 -4.29 15.86
CA LEU A 44 -0.04 -5.72 15.99
C LEU A 44 0.69 -6.56 14.95
N THR A 45 0.74 -6.11 13.71
CA THR A 45 1.47 -6.80 12.63
C THR A 45 2.97 -6.84 12.92
N ALA A 46 3.55 -5.70 13.33
CA ALA A 46 4.98 -5.61 13.63
C ALA A 46 5.41 -6.45 14.84
N SER A 47 4.51 -6.67 15.80
CA SER A 47 4.75 -7.45 17.03
C SER A 47 4.24 -8.88 16.95
N ALA A 48 3.80 -9.36 15.78
CA ALA A 48 3.15 -10.67 15.63
C ALA A 48 1.96 -10.87 16.58
N GLY A 49 1.24 -9.80 16.91
CA GLY A 49 0.07 -9.81 17.79
C GLY A 49 0.37 -9.68 19.29
N GLU A 50 1.64 -9.55 19.69
CA GLU A 50 2.01 -9.50 21.12
C GLU A 50 1.89 -8.12 21.76
N ALA A 51 1.86 -7.06 20.97
CA ALA A 51 1.78 -5.70 21.49
C ALA A 51 0.38 -5.36 21.99
N ILE A 52 0.34 -4.61 23.09
CA ILE A 52 -0.88 -4.03 23.63
C ILE A 52 -0.78 -2.51 23.44
N MET A 53 -1.74 -1.93 22.75
CA MET A 53 -1.83 -0.49 22.55
C MET A 53 -3.03 0.07 23.28
N ALA A 54 -2.80 1.13 24.07
CA ALA A 54 -3.85 1.92 24.70
C ALA A 54 -3.57 3.40 24.45
N HIS A 55 -4.60 4.20 24.32
CA HIS A 55 -4.45 5.64 24.14
C HIS A 55 -5.41 6.40 25.05
N ARG A 56 -5.04 7.63 25.38
CA ARG A 56 -5.86 8.56 26.15
C ARG A 56 -5.71 9.97 25.58
N PHE A 57 -6.74 10.78 25.74
CA PHE A 57 -6.64 12.20 25.44
C PHE A 57 -5.66 12.87 26.41
N LEU A 58 -4.77 13.69 25.88
CA LEU A 58 -3.82 14.47 26.65
C LEU A 58 -4.27 15.94 26.71
N GLU A 59 -4.25 16.64 25.60
CA GLU A 59 -4.58 18.05 25.47
C GLU A 59 -4.81 18.46 24.02
N TYR A 60 -5.37 19.65 23.80
CA TYR A 60 -5.40 20.27 22.47
C TYR A 60 -4.06 20.95 22.18
N GLN A 61 -3.52 20.72 21.01
CA GLN A 61 -2.27 21.35 20.55
C GLN A 61 -2.44 21.97 19.16
N PRO A 62 -1.57 22.92 18.77
CA PRO A 62 -1.53 23.45 17.41
C PRO A 62 -1.36 22.34 16.37
N TRP A 63 -1.83 22.59 15.15
CA TRP A 63 -1.69 21.66 14.04
C TRP A 63 -0.21 21.30 13.78
N LYS A 64 0.11 20.02 13.73
CA LYS A 64 1.46 19.47 13.58
C LYS A 64 1.84 19.15 12.12
N GLY A 65 1.11 19.65 11.15
CA GLY A 65 1.33 19.31 9.75
C GLY A 65 0.64 18.01 9.33
N GLU A 66 0.83 17.59 8.10
CA GLU A 66 0.30 16.34 7.59
C GLU A 66 1.14 15.14 8.05
N ILE A 67 0.50 13.99 8.20
CA ILE A 67 1.15 12.74 8.55
C ILE A 67 1.16 11.88 7.31
N GLU A 68 2.35 11.66 6.75
CA GLU A 68 2.51 10.70 5.66
C GLU A 68 2.31 9.28 6.20
N ARG A 69 1.30 8.60 5.68
CA ARG A 69 0.95 7.24 6.12
C ARG A 69 1.70 6.17 5.35
N ARG A 70 2.06 6.46 4.11
CA ARG A 70 2.68 5.51 3.18
C ARG A 70 3.77 6.19 2.35
N ASN A 71 5.01 5.70 2.45
CA ASN A 71 6.12 6.20 1.64
C ASN A 71 6.16 5.53 0.26
N ASN A 72 5.70 4.28 0.17
CA ASN A 72 5.68 3.52 -1.06
C ASN A 72 4.70 4.11 -2.07
N GLY A 73 5.08 4.06 -3.36
CA GLY A 73 4.22 4.45 -4.47
C GLY A 73 3.12 3.42 -4.74
N SER A 74 2.24 3.77 -5.67
CA SER A 74 1.20 2.89 -6.18
C SER A 74 1.62 2.26 -7.51
N ILE A 75 1.26 1.00 -7.73
CA ILE A 75 1.27 0.39 -9.06
C ILE A 75 -0.08 0.70 -9.71
N ILE A 76 -0.03 1.35 -10.87
CA ILE A 76 -1.22 1.88 -11.55
C ILE A 76 -1.39 1.17 -12.89
N ALA A 77 -2.62 0.73 -13.20
CA ALA A 77 -2.93 0.16 -14.50
C ALA A 77 -2.83 1.22 -15.61
N MET A 78 -2.11 0.89 -16.70
CA MET A 78 -1.92 1.75 -17.85
C MET A 78 -3.17 1.83 -18.72
N GLU A 79 -3.87 0.72 -18.90
CA GLU A 79 -5.00 0.59 -19.81
C GLU A 79 -6.12 -0.27 -19.21
N THR A 80 -7.29 -0.17 -19.83
CA THR A 80 -8.47 -0.95 -19.46
C THR A 80 -8.42 -2.32 -20.12
N GLY A 81 -8.72 -3.37 -19.37
CA GLY A 81 -8.77 -4.75 -19.87
C GLY A 81 -8.70 -5.78 -18.75
N THR A 82 -8.43 -7.01 -19.10
CA THR A 82 -8.31 -8.14 -18.17
C THR A 82 -6.85 -8.34 -17.75
N ALA A 83 -6.58 -8.49 -16.46
CA ALA A 83 -5.25 -8.76 -15.93
C ALA A 83 -4.81 -10.19 -16.26
N PHE A 84 -3.61 -10.37 -16.81
CA PHE A 84 -3.07 -11.69 -17.14
C PHE A 84 -2.00 -12.14 -16.13
N ALA A 85 -2.05 -13.43 -15.78
CA ALA A 85 -1.07 -14.05 -14.88
C ALA A 85 0.38 -13.83 -15.33
N TYR A 86 0.63 -13.89 -16.64
CA TYR A 86 1.95 -13.62 -17.22
C TYR A 86 2.46 -12.20 -16.92
N ALA A 87 1.60 -11.18 -17.05
CA ALA A 87 1.97 -9.81 -16.77
C ALA A 87 2.24 -9.61 -15.26
N LEU A 88 1.35 -10.11 -14.40
CA LEU A 88 1.51 -10.05 -12.95
C LEU A 88 2.79 -10.74 -12.48
N ASN A 89 3.11 -11.92 -13.01
CA ASN A 89 4.33 -12.65 -12.67
C ASN A 89 5.60 -11.84 -13.01
N ASN A 90 5.65 -11.19 -14.17
CA ASN A 90 6.78 -10.38 -14.57
C ASN A 90 6.94 -9.10 -13.73
N LEU A 91 5.86 -8.65 -13.11
CA LEU A 91 5.82 -7.41 -12.35
C LEU A 91 5.87 -7.61 -10.83
N GLN A 92 5.72 -8.86 -10.32
CA GLN A 92 5.67 -9.12 -8.88
C GLN A 92 6.97 -8.75 -8.14
N SER A 93 8.10 -8.66 -8.83
CA SER A 93 9.35 -8.15 -8.25
C SER A 93 9.34 -6.63 -8.00
N ARG A 94 8.36 -5.92 -8.56
CA ARG A 94 8.20 -4.46 -8.41
C ARG A 94 7.35 -4.07 -7.21
N GLY A 95 6.57 -5.00 -6.65
CA GLY A 95 5.70 -4.72 -5.52
C GLY A 95 4.65 -5.79 -5.28
N ARG A 96 3.68 -5.46 -4.44
CA ARG A 96 2.56 -6.36 -4.10
C ARG A 96 1.32 -5.97 -4.87
N PHE A 97 0.61 -6.96 -5.40
CA PHE A 97 -0.64 -6.72 -6.14
C PHE A 97 -1.87 -6.87 -5.24
N PHE A 98 -2.94 -6.13 -5.60
CA PHE A 98 -4.25 -6.15 -4.97
C PHE A 98 -5.30 -6.86 -5.84
N ILE A 99 -4.92 -7.22 -7.06
CA ILE A 99 -5.77 -7.85 -8.07
C ILE A 99 -5.31 -9.28 -8.35
N SER A 100 -6.28 -10.09 -8.75
CA SER A 100 -6.07 -11.46 -9.20
C SER A 100 -5.92 -11.55 -10.73
N PRO A 101 -5.32 -12.63 -11.27
CA PRO A 101 -5.44 -12.93 -12.69
C PRO A 101 -6.91 -13.07 -13.10
N GLN A 102 -7.23 -12.70 -14.33
CA GLN A 102 -8.57 -12.66 -14.93
C GLN A 102 -9.49 -11.57 -14.37
N GLU A 103 -9.01 -10.71 -13.50
CA GLU A 103 -9.76 -9.57 -13.00
C GLU A 103 -9.76 -8.43 -14.02
N GLU A 104 -10.90 -7.76 -14.16
CA GLU A 104 -11.03 -6.58 -15.02
C GLU A 104 -10.50 -5.34 -14.30
N VAL A 105 -9.64 -4.61 -15.00
CA VAL A 105 -9.02 -3.37 -14.55
C VAL A 105 -9.26 -2.24 -15.54
N TYR A 106 -9.12 -1.01 -15.09
CA TYR A 106 -9.22 0.17 -15.96
C TYR A 106 -8.01 1.09 -15.78
N ALA A 107 -7.75 1.93 -16.79
CA ALA A 107 -6.66 2.90 -16.74
C ALA A 107 -6.79 3.84 -15.54
N GLY A 108 -5.70 4.01 -14.78
CA GLY A 108 -5.71 4.83 -13.55
C GLY A 108 -6.14 4.10 -12.27
N GLN A 109 -6.57 2.84 -12.36
CA GLN A 109 -6.83 1.99 -11.19
C GLN A 109 -5.52 1.67 -10.48
N VAL A 110 -5.51 1.74 -9.15
CA VAL A 110 -4.40 1.28 -8.31
C VAL A 110 -4.53 -0.23 -8.15
N VAL A 111 -3.60 -0.97 -8.74
CA VAL A 111 -3.61 -2.43 -8.81
C VAL A 111 -2.58 -3.08 -7.89
N GLY A 112 -1.77 -2.26 -7.21
CA GLY A 112 -0.76 -2.77 -6.28
C GLY A 112 0.00 -1.66 -5.58
N GLU A 113 0.87 -2.05 -4.66
CA GLU A 113 1.83 -1.20 -3.96
C GLU A 113 3.22 -1.38 -4.60
N HIS A 114 3.83 -0.27 -4.98
CA HIS A 114 5.20 -0.28 -5.46
C HIS A 114 6.20 -0.47 -4.32
N SER A 115 7.27 -1.21 -4.53
CA SER A 115 8.31 -1.43 -3.51
C SER A 115 9.22 -0.23 -3.26
N LYS A 116 9.07 0.85 -4.05
CA LYS A 116 9.86 2.09 -3.97
C LYS A 116 8.93 3.28 -3.81
N GLU A 117 9.52 4.40 -3.42
CA GLU A 117 8.84 5.70 -3.48
C GLU A 117 8.47 6.04 -4.94
N GLY A 118 7.34 6.71 -5.12
CA GLY A 118 6.84 7.11 -6.44
C GLY A 118 6.01 6.03 -7.13
N ASP A 119 5.03 6.51 -7.89
CA ASP A 119 4.08 5.68 -8.60
C ASP A 119 4.69 5.01 -9.82
N LEU A 120 4.24 3.81 -10.13
CA LEU A 120 4.66 3.03 -11.28
C LEU A 120 3.46 2.65 -12.15
N VAL A 121 3.41 3.18 -13.36
CA VAL A 121 2.38 2.81 -14.34
C VAL A 121 2.82 1.56 -15.10
N VAL A 122 1.97 0.53 -15.12
CA VAL A 122 2.28 -0.78 -15.68
C VAL A 122 1.15 -1.30 -16.56
N ASN A 123 1.51 -2.10 -17.55
CA ASN A 123 0.54 -2.84 -18.35
C ASN A 123 0.33 -4.24 -17.77
N VAL A 124 -0.79 -4.43 -17.06
CA VAL A 124 -1.19 -5.73 -16.48
C VAL A 124 -2.05 -6.56 -17.44
N THR A 125 -2.47 -6.00 -18.58
CA THR A 125 -3.31 -6.66 -19.58
C THR A 125 -2.50 -7.35 -20.67
N LYS A 126 -1.16 -7.32 -20.57
CA LYS A 126 -0.27 -7.91 -21.55
C LYS A 126 -0.28 -9.44 -21.48
N SER A 127 -0.82 -10.09 -22.51
CA SER A 127 -0.76 -11.54 -22.65
C SER A 127 0.62 -12.03 -23.11
N LYS A 128 0.93 -13.29 -22.84
CA LYS A 128 2.12 -13.96 -23.41
C LYS A 128 1.93 -14.07 -24.94
N LYS A 129 2.83 -13.49 -25.71
CA LYS A 129 2.84 -13.73 -27.16
C LYS A 129 3.17 -15.20 -27.42
N LEU A 130 2.31 -15.87 -28.14
CA LEU A 130 2.59 -17.23 -28.62
C LEU A 130 3.76 -17.14 -29.62
N THR A 131 4.94 -17.55 -29.19
CA THR A 131 6.06 -17.77 -30.09
C THR A 131 5.99 -19.20 -30.59
N ASN A 132 6.00 -19.41 -31.92
CA ASN A 132 5.96 -20.73 -32.59
C ASN A 132 7.22 -21.58 -32.34
N MET A 133 8.00 -21.35 -31.31
CA MET A 133 9.11 -22.24 -30.97
C MET A 133 8.57 -23.41 -30.16
N ARG A 134 8.72 -24.59 -30.74
CA ARG A 134 8.52 -25.91 -30.12
C ARG A 134 9.48 -26.11 -28.94
N ALA A 135 9.24 -25.47 -27.83
CA ALA A 135 9.77 -25.91 -26.56
C ALA A 135 8.66 -26.74 -25.89
N SER A 136 8.58 -27.98 -26.32
CA SER A 136 7.82 -29.00 -25.63
C SER A 136 8.46 -29.21 -24.26
N GLY A 137 7.76 -28.86 -23.18
CA GLY A 137 8.04 -29.48 -21.92
C GLY A 137 8.21 -28.63 -20.67
N SER A 138 8.11 -27.31 -20.70
CA SER A 138 8.12 -26.51 -19.48
C SER A 138 7.05 -25.45 -19.56
N ASP A 139 5.82 -25.81 -19.24
CA ASP A 139 4.88 -24.86 -18.67
C ASP A 139 5.41 -24.58 -17.26
N ASP A 140 6.33 -23.63 -17.15
CA ASP A 140 6.75 -23.11 -15.87
C ASP A 140 5.50 -22.65 -15.15
N LYS A 141 5.13 -23.40 -14.10
CA LYS A 141 3.98 -23.06 -13.25
C LYS A 141 4.21 -21.65 -12.74
N VAL A 142 3.45 -20.70 -13.26
CA VAL A 142 3.49 -19.31 -12.83
C VAL A 142 3.10 -19.28 -11.36
N SER A 143 4.09 -19.11 -10.47
CA SER A 143 3.85 -18.94 -9.05
C SER A 143 3.59 -17.46 -8.77
N LEU A 144 2.34 -17.11 -8.55
CA LEU A 144 1.95 -15.76 -8.15
C LEU A 144 1.76 -15.70 -6.63
N ALA A 145 2.29 -14.66 -6.02
CA ALA A 145 1.93 -14.32 -4.65
C ALA A 145 0.43 -14.01 -4.58
N PRO A 146 -0.27 -14.44 -3.52
CA PRO A 146 -1.67 -14.11 -3.34
C PRO A 146 -1.86 -12.58 -3.28
N PRO A 147 -2.95 -12.05 -3.86
CA PRO A 147 -3.24 -10.62 -3.79
C PRO A 147 -3.55 -10.20 -2.36
N THR A 148 -3.15 -8.98 -2.01
CA THR A 148 -3.55 -8.36 -0.76
C THR A 148 -4.99 -7.89 -0.88
N VAL A 149 -5.88 -8.40 -0.03
CA VAL A 149 -7.28 -8.00 0.03
C VAL A 149 -7.45 -7.01 1.17
N PHE A 150 -8.03 -5.86 0.89
CA PHE A 150 -8.32 -4.83 1.88
C PHE A 150 -9.78 -4.91 2.34
N SER A 151 -10.03 -4.62 3.62
CA SER A 151 -11.34 -4.18 4.07
C SER A 151 -11.56 -2.72 3.64
N LEU A 152 -12.78 -2.21 3.81
CA LEU A 152 -13.06 -0.79 3.53
C LEU A 152 -12.21 0.13 4.40
N GLU A 153 -12.10 -0.21 5.67
CA GLU A 153 -11.32 0.53 6.64
C GLU A 153 -9.85 0.56 6.27
N ASP A 154 -9.27 -0.61 5.92
CA ASP A 154 -7.88 -0.71 5.50
C ASP A 154 -7.62 0.09 4.22
N ALA A 155 -8.55 0.06 3.25
CA ALA A 155 -8.43 0.80 2.01
C ALA A 155 -8.44 2.32 2.24
N LEU A 156 -9.33 2.82 3.13
CA LEU A 156 -9.41 4.23 3.51
C LEU A 156 -8.16 4.70 4.27
N GLU A 157 -7.55 3.82 5.06
CA GLU A 157 -6.28 4.10 5.73
C GLU A 157 -5.10 4.09 4.76
N TYR A 158 -5.17 3.24 3.74
CA TYR A 158 -4.09 3.00 2.79
C TYR A 158 -3.94 4.10 1.74
N ILE A 159 -5.03 4.69 1.22
CA ILE A 159 -5.01 5.65 0.13
C ILE A 159 -4.24 6.92 0.46
N LYS A 160 -3.60 7.51 -0.56
CA LYS A 160 -2.98 8.84 -0.53
C LYS A 160 -4.00 9.93 -0.87
N ALA A 161 -3.61 11.19 -0.67
CA ALA A 161 -4.45 12.36 -0.97
C ALA A 161 -4.86 12.45 -2.45
N ASP A 162 -4.08 11.86 -3.35
CA ASP A 162 -4.34 11.80 -4.80
C ASP A 162 -5.06 10.50 -5.25
N GLU A 163 -5.62 9.75 -4.29
CA GLU A 163 -6.30 8.48 -4.52
C GLU A 163 -7.72 8.48 -3.93
N TYR A 164 -8.61 7.72 -4.54
CA TYR A 164 -9.97 7.46 -4.07
C TYR A 164 -10.22 5.98 -3.88
N VAL A 165 -11.07 5.64 -2.92
CA VAL A 165 -11.72 4.32 -2.83
C VAL A 165 -13.03 4.39 -3.57
N GLU A 166 -13.20 3.54 -4.57
CA GLU A 166 -14.41 3.36 -5.34
C GLU A 166 -15.14 2.11 -4.84
N ILE A 167 -16.38 2.29 -4.43
CA ILE A 167 -17.21 1.21 -3.90
C ILE A 167 -18.41 1.01 -4.84
N THR A 168 -18.54 -0.22 -5.30
CA THR A 168 -19.69 -0.68 -6.07
C THR A 168 -20.34 -1.87 -5.36
N PRO A 169 -21.55 -2.30 -5.70
CA PRO A 169 -22.16 -3.47 -5.07
C PRO A 169 -21.32 -4.74 -5.15
N ASN A 170 -20.45 -4.88 -6.16
CA ASN A 170 -19.66 -6.09 -6.42
C ASN A 170 -18.16 -5.91 -6.16
N TYR A 171 -17.65 -4.67 -6.15
CA TYR A 171 -16.21 -4.41 -6.10
C TYR A 171 -15.88 -3.23 -5.22
N MET A 172 -14.76 -3.35 -4.53
CA MET A 172 -14.05 -2.25 -3.90
C MET A 172 -12.71 -2.11 -4.60
N ARG A 173 -12.44 -0.92 -5.13
CA ARG A 173 -11.25 -0.60 -5.90
C ARG A 173 -10.62 0.70 -5.43
N MET A 174 -9.32 0.79 -5.54
CA MET A 174 -8.61 2.05 -5.34
C MET A 174 -8.22 2.62 -6.70
N ARG A 175 -8.29 3.93 -6.86
CA ARG A 175 -7.93 4.59 -8.12
C ARG A 175 -7.30 5.95 -7.87
N LYS A 176 -6.56 6.44 -8.86
CA LYS A 176 -6.10 7.84 -8.85
C LYS A 176 -7.28 8.79 -9.07
N VAL A 177 -7.21 9.97 -8.46
CA VAL A 177 -8.18 11.07 -8.69
C VAL A 177 -8.21 11.40 -10.17
N ILE A 178 -7.04 11.55 -10.79
CA ILE A 178 -6.86 11.77 -12.22
C ILE A 178 -6.48 10.45 -12.87
N LEU A 179 -7.34 9.92 -13.72
CA LEU A 179 -7.14 8.62 -14.36
C LEU A 179 -6.09 8.68 -15.48
N ASP A 180 -6.02 9.78 -16.23
CA ASP A 180 -5.07 9.96 -17.33
C ASP A 180 -3.63 10.19 -16.82
N GLU A 181 -2.69 9.40 -17.34
CA GLU A 181 -1.27 9.49 -16.94
C GLU A 181 -0.64 10.82 -17.34
N THR A 182 -1.01 11.34 -18.52
CA THR A 182 -0.44 12.58 -19.06
C THR A 182 -0.87 13.78 -18.22
N GLU A 183 -2.14 13.79 -17.80
CA GLU A 183 -2.67 14.82 -16.91
C GLU A 183 -2.02 14.77 -15.52
N ARG A 184 -1.84 13.57 -14.94
CA ARG A 184 -1.13 13.42 -13.66
C ARG A 184 0.28 14.00 -13.74
N LYS A 185 1.02 13.69 -14.81
CA LYS A 185 2.39 14.21 -15.01
C LYS A 185 2.44 15.74 -15.20
N ARG A 186 1.38 16.35 -15.73
CA ARG A 186 1.29 17.81 -15.88
C ARG A 186 1.03 18.52 -14.55
N GLN A 187 0.21 17.91 -13.67
CA GLN A 187 -0.11 18.50 -12.38
C GLN A 187 1.00 18.32 -11.34
N GLY A 188 1.84 17.28 -11.48
CA GLY A 188 2.99 17.02 -10.59
C GLY A 188 4.26 17.82 -10.94
N ARG A 189 4.17 18.74 -11.90
CA ARG A 189 5.24 19.70 -12.25
C ARG A 189 4.94 21.07 -11.67
#